data_db11435d182efcefe7f933a554036ca7
#
_entry.id   db11435d182efcefe7f933a554036ca7
#
_cell.length_a   1.000
_cell.length_b   1.000
_cell.length_c   1.000
_cell.angle_alpha   90.00
_cell.angle_beta   90.00
_cell.angle_gamma   90.00
#
_symmetry.space_group_name_H-M   'P 1'
#
loop_
_entity.id
_entity.type
_entity.pdbx_description
1 polymer ?
#
loop_
_entity_poly.entity_id
_entity_poly.type
_entity_poly.pdbx_seq_one_letter_code
_entity_poly.pdbx_strand_id
1 'polypeptide(L)'
;MLVGNKPFHIISADHTGITVANLERSLEFWRDVLGFEFSHGAHQRGEMAEQITGVKGAELKLAVLKTPSGHKIELLEYLTPSDRKQVDLTPCDVGHAHVAVLVDDLDAMLHRIAASGWRAAGKPQMLTSGPNAGKRVVYVRDPDGTTIELMQTAKQSSSTDVTD
;
A
#
# COMPACT_ATOMS: atom_id res chain seq x y z
N MET A 1 34.15 -7.08 8.47
CA MET A 1 32.78 -6.51 8.56
C MET A 1 32.68 -5.72 9.84
N LEU A 2 32.59 -4.41 9.74
CA LEU A 2 32.48 -3.53 10.93
C LEU A 2 31.03 -3.62 11.46
N VAL A 3 30.78 -4.47 12.43
CA VAL A 3 29.64 -4.31 13.34
C VAL A 3 30.06 -3.27 14.38
N GLY A 4 30.22 -2.03 13.94
CA GLY A 4 30.49 -0.91 14.83
C GLY A 4 29.23 -0.64 15.67
N ASN A 5 29.45 -0.36 16.94
CA ASN A 5 28.42 0.11 17.85
C ASN A 5 27.76 1.37 17.26
N LYS A 6 26.61 1.23 16.60
CA LYS A 6 25.92 2.36 15.95
C LYS A 6 25.35 3.25 17.05
N PRO A 7 25.53 4.58 16.97
CA PRO A 7 24.98 5.50 17.97
C PRO A 7 23.48 5.66 17.90
N PHE A 8 22.79 4.94 17.02
CA PHE A 8 21.35 4.96 16.81
C PHE A 8 20.80 3.59 16.43
N HIS A 9 19.51 3.38 16.64
CA HIS A 9 18.78 2.19 16.24
C HIS A 9 17.48 2.60 15.55
N ILE A 10 17.11 1.86 14.47
CA ILE A 10 15.75 1.90 13.94
C ILE A 10 14.87 1.10 14.88
N ILE A 11 13.88 1.72 15.50
CA ILE A 11 12.99 1.07 16.47
C ILE A 11 11.94 0.23 15.74
N SER A 12 11.28 0.81 14.73
CA SER A 12 10.25 0.16 13.92
C SER A 12 10.02 0.92 12.61
N ALA A 13 9.33 0.31 11.65
CA ALA A 13 8.64 1.05 10.61
C ALA A 13 7.33 1.61 11.19
N ASP A 14 7.00 2.87 10.90
CA ASP A 14 5.75 3.48 11.35
C ASP A 14 4.63 3.37 10.31
N HIS A 15 4.85 3.87 9.10
CA HIS A 15 3.89 3.85 8.00
C HIS A 15 4.57 3.79 6.64
N THR A 16 3.77 3.54 5.61
CA THR A 16 4.17 3.72 4.20
C THR A 16 3.44 4.93 3.65
N GLY A 17 4.18 5.98 3.26
CA GLY A 17 3.63 7.19 2.65
C GLY A 17 3.51 7.03 1.13
N ILE A 18 2.36 7.43 0.56
CA ILE A 18 2.07 7.38 -0.87
C ILE A 18 1.52 8.74 -1.29
N THR A 19 2.23 9.41 -2.19
CA THR A 19 1.72 10.66 -2.77
C THR A 19 0.71 10.35 -3.86
N VAL A 20 -0.47 10.97 -3.75
CA VAL A 20 -1.62 10.74 -4.63
C VAL A 20 -2.04 12.03 -5.34
N ALA A 21 -2.67 11.89 -6.49
CA ALA A 21 -3.15 13.03 -7.27
C ALA A 21 -4.40 13.66 -6.64
N ASN A 22 -5.29 12.84 -6.08
CA ASN A 22 -6.53 13.25 -5.44
C ASN A 22 -6.85 12.35 -4.25
N LEU A 23 -6.92 12.94 -3.07
CA LEU A 23 -7.08 12.20 -1.81
C LEU A 23 -8.42 11.46 -1.71
N GLU A 24 -9.53 12.10 -2.13
CA GLU A 24 -10.86 11.49 -2.07
C GLU A 24 -10.95 10.24 -2.96
N ARG A 25 -10.46 10.33 -4.20
CA ARG A 25 -10.41 9.20 -5.13
C ARG A 25 -9.54 8.06 -4.59
N SER A 26 -8.43 8.39 -3.96
CA SER A 26 -7.56 7.38 -3.34
C SER A 26 -8.21 6.76 -2.11
N LEU A 27 -8.97 7.53 -1.32
CA LEU A 27 -9.75 6.99 -0.20
C LEU A 27 -10.85 6.04 -0.68
N GLU A 28 -11.54 6.32 -1.78
CA GLU A 28 -12.50 5.39 -2.39
C GLU A 28 -11.83 4.04 -2.69
N PHE A 29 -10.62 4.05 -3.25
CA PHE A 29 -9.90 2.83 -3.55
C PHE A 29 -9.40 2.12 -2.29
N TRP A 30 -8.62 2.80 -1.46
CA TRP A 30 -7.94 2.18 -0.33
C TRP A 30 -8.90 1.81 0.81
N ARG A 31 -9.86 2.67 1.13
CA ARG A 31 -10.84 2.44 2.19
C ARG A 31 -12.02 1.60 1.71
N ASP A 32 -12.69 2.03 0.61
CA ASP A 32 -13.98 1.48 0.24
C ASP A 32 -13.85 0.22 -0.62
N VAL A 33 -12.80 0.10 -1.45
CA VAL A 33 -12.54 -1.09 -2.27
C VAL A 33 -11.66 -2.10 -1.54
N LEU A 34 -10.48 -1.70 -1.08
CA LEU A 34 -9.54 -2.61 -0.41
C LEU A 34 -9.91 -2.91 1.05
N GLY A 35 -10.72 -2.06 1.69
CA GLY A 35 -11.21 -2.28 3.06
C GLY A 35 -10.23 -1.86 4.16
N PHE A 36 -9.31 -0.93 3.88
CA PHE A 36 -8.49 -0.33 4.93
C PHE A 36 -9.33 0.57 5.83
N GLU A 37 -9.08 0.56 7.12
CA GLU A 37 -9.78 1.40 8.09
C GLU A 37 -9.19 2.81 8.12
N PHE A 38 -10.02 3.84 7.94
CA PHE A 38 -9.59 5.23 8.11
C PHE A 38 -9.30 5.51 9.58
N SER A 39 -8.13 6.07 9.87
CA SER A 39 -7.71 6.44 11.21
C SER A 39 -7.91 7.93 11.48
N HIS A 40 -7.26 8.77 10.71
CA HIS A 40 -7.35 10.23 10.84
C HIS A 40 -6.85 10.92 9.58
N GLY A 41 -7.13 12.21 9.47
CA GLY A 41 -6.59 13.08 8.43
C GLY A 41 -5.95 14.32 9.04
N ALA A 42 -5.12 14.99 8.24
CA ALA A 42 -4.52 16.27 8.61
C ALA A 42 -4.33 17.17 7.38
N HIS A 43 -4.11 18.44 7.64
CA HIS A 43 -3.75 19.44 6.66
C HIS A 43 -2.49 20.14 7.15
N GLN A 44 -1.40 19.99 6.42
CA GLN A 44 -0.09 20.54 6.77
C GLN A 44 0.29 21.63 5.77
N ARG A 45 0.85 22.73 6.25
CA ARG A 45 1.25 23.87 5.45
C ARG A 45 2.27 24.75 6.18
N GLY A 46 2.84 25.71 5.43
CA GLY A 46 3.79 26.69 5.95
C GLY A 46 5.18 26.11 6.20
N GLU A 47 5.98 26.79 6.98
CA GLU A 47 7.39 26.47 7.20
C GLU A 47 7.60 25.03 7.70
N MET A 48 6.76 24.55 8.60
CA MET A 48 6.86 23.17 9.10
C MET A 48 6.74 22.14 7.98
N ALA A 49 5.75 22.28 7.10
CA ALA A 49 5.56 21.36 5.98
C ALA A 49 6.75 21.41 5.00
N GLU A 50 7.24 22.62 4.69
CA GLU A 50 8.42 22.81 3.85
C GLU A 50 9.67 22.16 4.45
N GLN A 51 9.93 22.37 5.73
CA GLN A 51 11.14 21.82 6.40
C GLN A 51 11.09 20.29 6.52
N ILE A 52 9.93 19.71 6.79
CA ILE A 52 9.79 18.24 6.86
C ILE A 52 9.95 17.58 5.50
N THR A 53 9.31 18.14 4.47
CA THR A 53 9.25 17.51 3.14
C THR A 53 10.40 17.91 2.24
N GLY A 54 11.10 19.01 2.53
CA GLY A 54 12.08 19.62 1.63
C GLY A 54 11.47 20.24 0.37
N VAL A 55 10.15 20.35 0.29
CA VAL A 55 9.43 20.90 -0.86
C VAL A 55 9.04 22.34 -0.56
N LYS A 56 9.59 23.29 -1.30
CA LYS A 56 9.36 24.72 -1.11
C LYS A 56 7.88 25.06 -1.29
N GLY A 57 7.31 25.74 -0.30
CA GLY A 57 5.91 26.15 -0.28
C GLY A 57 4.93 24.98 -0.16
N ALA A 58 5.36 23.84 0.40
CA ALA A 58 4.52 22.66 0.55
C ALA A 58 3.24 22.96 1.33
N GLU A 59 2.11 22.58 0.74
CA GLU A 59 0.82 22.48 1.39
C GLU A 59 0.20 21.15 0.99
N LEU A 60 -0.20 20.33 1.95
CA LEU A 60 -0.71 18.99 1.67
C LEU A 60 -1.82 18.59 2.62
N LYS A 61 -2.77 17.84 2.10
CA LYS A 61 -3.74 17.06 2.87
C LYS A 61 -3.26 15.63 2.97
N LEU A 62 -3.48 15.00 4.10
CA LEU A 62 -3.16 13.60 4.27
C LEU A 62 -4.30 12.83 4.95
N ALA A 63 -4.33 11.55 4.69
CA ALA A 63 -5.20 10.59 5.35
C ALA A 63 -4.39 9.34 5.73
N VAL A 64 -4.52 8.92 6.98
CA VAL A 64 -3.89 7.70 7.48
C VAL A 64 -4.94 6.61 7.55
N LEU A 65 -4.64 5.49 6.91
CA LEU A 65 -5.42 4.27 6.90
C LEU A 65 -4.60 3.15 7.57
N LYS A 66 -5.26 2.12 8.07
CA LYS A 66 -4.59 0.97 8.68
C LYS A 66 -5.25 -0.34 8.30
N THR A 67 -4.45 -1.39 8.26
CA THR A 67 -4.92 -2.77 8.19
C THR A 67 -5.33 -3.28 9.58
N PRO A 68 -6.08 -4.38 9.68
CA PRO A 68 -6.38 -5.03 10.96
C PRO A 68 -5.12 -5.41 11.77
N SER A 69 -4.00 -5.69 11.09
CA SER A 69 -2.70 -5.98 11.74
C SER A 69 -1.95 -4.73 12.21
N GLY A 70 -2.48 -3.53 11.94
CA GLY A 70 -1.91 -2.26 12.39
C GLY A 70 -0.91 -1.61 11.44
N HIS A 71 -0.59 -2.20 10.28
CA HIS A 71 0.22 -1.51 9.26
C HIS A 71 -0.51 -0.29 8.74
N LYS A 72 0.18 0.85 8.68
CA LYS A 72 -0.41 2.13 8.26
C LYS A 72 0.00 2.51 6.85
N ILE A 73 -0.96 3.03 6.09
CA ILE A 73 -0.76 3.71 4.81
C ILE A 73 -1.14 5.17 5.01
N GLU A 74 -0.23 6.06 4.68
CA GLU A 74 -0.47 7.51 4.67
C GLU A 74 -0.59 7.97 3.23
N LEU A 75 -1.77 8.44 2.84
CA LEU A 75 -2.03 9.03 1.53
C LEU A 75 -1.82 10.54 1.64
N LEU A 76 -1.00 11.11 0.73
CA LEU A 76 -0.64 12.54 0.75
C LEU A 76 -1.00 13.20 -0.57
N GLU A 77 -1.91 14.18 -0.54
CA GLU A 77 -2.20 15.04 -1.68
C GLU A 77 -1.53 16.40 -1.48
N TYR A 78 -0.51 16.70 -2.30
CA TYR A 78 0.09 18.03 -2.32
C TYR A 78 -0.83 19.00 -3.08
N LEU A 79 -1.25 20.08 -2.42
CA LEU A 79 -2.00 21.16 -3.01
C LEU A 79 -1.06 22.18 -3.68
N THR A 80 0.13 22.37 -3.08
CA THR A 80 1.24 23.14 -3.63
C THR A 80 2.56 22.38 -3.46
N PRO A 81 3.48 22.46 -4.46
CA PRO A 81 3.37 23.16 -5.74
C PRO A 81 2.35 22.49 -6.69
N SER A 82 1.68 23.28 -7.51
CA SER A 82 0.64 22.80 -8.44
C SER A 82 1.20 22.15 -9.72
N ASP A 83 2.47 22.41 -10.04
CA ASP A 83 3.20 21.87 -11.20
C ASP A 83 3.89 20.51 -10.93
N ARG A 84 3.48 19.83 -9.86
CA ARG A 84 3.96 18.48 -9.52
C ARG A 84 3.70 17.50 -10.66
N LYS A 85 4.67 16.64 -10.90
CA LYS A 85 4.59 15.63 -11.95
C LYS A 85 3.83 14.41 -11.49
N GLN A 86 3.03 13.84 -12.36
CA GLN A 86 2.57 12.46 -12.25
C GLN A 86 3.56 11.57 -12.98
N VAL A 87 4.09 10.55 -12.30
CA VAL A 87 5.05 9.62 -12.86
C VAL A 87 4.36 8.28 -13.05
N ASP A 88 4.34 7.79 -14.29
CA ASP A 88 3.78 6.46 -14.61
C ASP A 88 4.93 5.44 -14.63
N LEU A 89 5.26 4.91 -13.45
CA LEU A 89 6.27 3.87 -13.30
C LEU A 89 5.64 2.49 -13.44
N THR A 90 6.35 1.62 -14.16
CA THR A 90 6.05 0.19 -14.17
C THR A 90 6.82 -0.55 -13.06
N PRO A 91 6.41 -1.75 -12.65
CA PRO A 91 7.08 -2.48 -11.56
C PRO A 91 8.56 -2.77 -11.76
N CYS A 92 9.06 -2.70 -13.00
CA CYS A 92 10.47 -2.91 -13.32
C CYS A 92 11.33 -1.63 -13.33
N ASP A 93 10.70 -0.47 -13.19
CA ASP A 93 11.44 0.81 -13.18
C ASP A 93 12.13 1.04 -11.85
N VAL A 94 13.38 1.52 -11.91
CA VAL A 94 14.16 1.83 -10.71
C VAL A 94 13.50 2.96 -9.93
N GLY A 95 13.29 2.73 -8.63
CA GLY A 95 12.56 3.67 -7.76
C GLY A 95 11.09 3.29 -7.57
N HIS A 96 10.56 2.34 -8.36
CA HIS A 96 9.23 1.79 -8.12
C HIS A 96 9.19 1.01 -6.80
N ALA A 97 8.12 1.18 -6.04
CA ALA A 97 7.88 0.45 -4.80
C ALA A 97 6.47 -0.14 -4.82
N HIS A 98 6.25 -1.17 -4.03
CA HIS A 98 4.91 -1.75 -3.84
C HIS A 98 4.63 -2.02 -2.36
N VAL A 99 3.36 -2.09 -2.03
CA VAL A 99 2.87 -2.53 -0.72
C VAL A 99 2.28 -3.92 -0.87
N ALA A 100 2.77 -4.88 -0.09
CA ALA A 100 2.21 -6.23 -0.07
C ALA A 100 1.21 -6.39 1.07
N VAL A 101 0.03 -6.92 0.77
CA VAL A 101 -1.04 -7.20 1.74
C VAL A 101 -1.51 -8.64 1.60
N LEU A 102 -1.79 -9.27 2.75
CA LEU A 102 -2.37 -10.60 2.80
C LEU A 102 -3.88 -10.50 2.77
N VAL A 103 -4.51 -11.32 1.94
CA VAL A 103 -5.96 -11.45 1.82
C VAL A 103 -6.36 -12.91 2.04
N ASP A 104 -7.54 -13.13 2.56
CA ASP A 104 -8.11 -14.46 2.79
C ASP A 104 -8.72 -15.05 1.51
N ASP A 105 -9.29 -14.21 0.64
CA ASP A 105 -9.88 -14.62 -0.64
C ASP A 105 -9.47 -13.66 -1.77
N LEU A 106 -8.48 -14.08 -2.55
CA LEU A 106 -7.93 -13.29 -3.66
C LEU A 106 -8.96 -13.12 -4.80
N ASP A 107 -9.76 -14.14 -5.08
CA ASP A 107 -10.72 -14.09 -6.18
C ASP A 107 -11.88 -13.14 -5.84
N ALA A 108 -12.38 -13.17 -4.60
CA ALA A 108 -13.38 -12.22 -4.12
C ALA A 108 -12.84 -10.78 -4.12
N MET A 109 -11.58 -10.57 -3.70
CA MET A 109 -10.96 -9.25 -3.74
C MET A 109 -10.82 -8.73 -5.16
N LEU A 110 -10.36 -9.56 -6.10
CA LEU A 110 -10.23 -9.16 -7.51
C LEU A 110 -11.57 -8.87 -8.17
N HIS A 111 -12.62 -9.61 -7.80
CA HIS A 111 -13.97 -9.33 -8.26
C HIS A 111 -14.46 -7.96 -7.76
N ARG A 112 -14.25 -7.66 -6.49
CA ARG A 112 -14.59 -6.35 -5.90
C ARG A 112 -13.82 -5.21 -6.58
N ILE A 113 -12.53 -5.37 -6.80
CA ILE A 113 -11.67 -4.41 -7.50
C ILE A 113 -12.23 -4.15 -8.92
N ALA A 114 -12.55 -5.21 -9.65
CA ALA A 114 -13.09 -5.10 -11.02
C ALA A 114 -14.48 -4.44 -11.04
N ALA A 115 -15.36 -4.78 -10.10
CA ALA A 115 -16.69 -4.18 -9.97
C ALA A 115 -16.63 -2.66 -9.66
N SER A 116 -15.55 -2.21 -9.04
CA SER A 116 -15.29 -0.79 -8.75
C SER A 116 -14.56 -0.06 -9.89
N GLY A 117 -14.35 -0.70 -11.03
CA GLY A 117 -13.72 -0.11 -12.21
C GLY A 117 -12.18 -0.18 -12.23
N TRP A 118 -11.56 -0.86 -11.27
CA TRP A 118 -10.12 -1.06 -11.20
C TRP A 118 -9.73 -2.44 -11.74
N ARG A 119 -8.46 -2.64 -12.06
CA ARG A 119 -8.00 -3.91 -12.65
C ARG A 119 -6.70 -4.40 -12.05
N ALA A 120 -6.54 -5.72 -12.05
CA ALA A 120 -5.25 -6.33 -11.80
C ALA A 120 -4.27 -6.00 -12.94
N ALA A 121 -3.00 -5.80 -12.59
CA ALA A 121 -1.92 -5.59 -13.56
C ALA A 121 -1.52 -6.88 -14.29
N GLY A 122 -1.83 -8.04 -13.70
CA GLY A 122 -1.53 -9.36 -14.23
C GLY A 122 -2.61 -10.38 -13.88
N LYS A 123 -2.23 -11.66 -13.93
CA LYS A 123 -3.10 -12.77 -13.52
C LYS A 123 -2.54 -13.43 -12.26
N PRO A 124 -3.39 -13.85 -11.29
CA PRO A 124 -2.94 -14.56 -10.11
C PRO A 124 -2.09 -15.78 -10.46
N GLN A 125 -0.94 -15.89 -9.82
CA GLN A 125 -0.04 -17.01 -9.95
C GLN A 125 0.26 -17.62 -8.58
N MET A 126 0.46 -18.94 -8.54
CA MET A 126 0.94 -19.61 -7.35
C MET A 126 2.46 -19.60 -7.34
N LEU A 127 3.05 -19.15 -6.24
CA LEU A 127 4.48 -19.22 -6.04
C LEU A 127 4.88 -20.66 -5.74
N THR A 128 5.81 -21.21 -6.52
CA THR A 128 6.22 -22.62 -6.43
C THR A 128 7.50 -22.84 -5.61
N SER A 129 8.18 -21.75 -5.23
CA SER A 129 9.46 -21.82 -4.50
C SER A 129 9.65 -20.60 -3.59
N GLY A 130 10.68 -20.65 -2.74
CA GLY A 130 11.03 -19.60 -1.80
C GLY A 130 10.13 -19.52 -0.56
N PRO A 131 10.34 -18.51 0.32
CA PRO A 131 9.62 -18.40 1.61
C PRO A 131 8.12 -18.22 1.47
N ASN A 132 7.64 -17.79 0.30
CA ASN A 132 6.23 -17.57 -0.01
C ASN A 132 5.61 -18.68 -0.88
N ALA A 133 6.28 -19.83 -1.03
CA ALA A 133 5.75 -20.95 -1.78
C ALA A 133 4.35 -21.36 -1.28
N GLY A 134 3.43 -21.67 -2.21
CA GLY A 134 2.05 -22.00 -1.90
C GLY A 134 1.11 -20.81 -1.80
N LYS A 135 1.60 -19.57 -1.78
CA LYS A 135 0.76 -18.38 -1.86
C LYS A 135 0.37 -18.06 -3.30
N ARG A 136 -0.87 -17.61 -3.50
CA ARG A 136 -1.30 -17.02 -4.77
C ARG A 136 -1.07 -15.51 -4.70
N VAL A 137 -0.48 -14.95 -5.76
CA VAL A 137 -0.04 -13.55 -5.78
C VAL A 137 -0.45 -12.89 -7.09
N VAL A 138 -0.83 -11.61 -7.02
CA VAL A 138 -1.05 -10.75 -8.18
C VAL A 138 -0.80 -9.28 -7.81
N TYR A 139 -0.36 -8.50 -8.77
CA TYR A 139 -0.28 -7.05 -8.64
C TYR A 139 -1.58 -6.39 -9.11
N VAL A 140 -2.05 -5.41 -8.36
CA VAL A 140 -3.07 -4.46 -8.76
C VAL A 140 -2.50 -3.04 -8.70
N ARG A 141 -3.15 -2.09 -9.35
CA ARG A 141 -2.74 -0.69 -9.36
C ARG A 141 -3.82 0.16 -8.71
N ASP A 142 -3.41 1.10 -7.88
CA ASP A 142 -4.30 2.14 -7.36
C ASP A 142 -4.61 3.19 -8.45
N PRO A 143 -5.45 4.20 -8.14
CA PRO A 143 -5.81 5.25 -9.10
C PRO A 143 -4.63 6.02 -9.71
N ASP A 144 -3.52 6.10 -9.01
CA ASP A 144 -2.34 6.86 -9.41
C ASP A 144 -1.19 5.97 -9.89
N GLY A 145 -1.43 4.67 -10.01
CA GLY A 145 -0.47 3.70 -10.52
C GLY A 145 0.44 3.09 -9.46
N THR A 146 0.21 3.34 -8.16
CA THR A 146 0.92 2.64 -7.09
C THR A 146 0.60 1.15 -7.14
N THR A 147 1.64 0.32 -7.07
CA THR A 147 1.46 -1.13 -7.09
C THR A 147 1.14 -1.66 -5.70
N ILE A 148 0.09 -2.46 -5.61
CA ILE A 148 -0.26 -3.26 -4.45
C ILE A 148 -0.11 -4.74 -4.83
N GLU A 149 0.69 -5.48 -4.06
CA GLU A 149 0.82 -6.93 -4.17
C GLU A 149 -0.24 -7.59 -3.28
N LEU A 150 -1.22 -8.22 -3.89
CA LEU A 150 -2.22 -9.01 -3.17
C LEU A 150 -1.73 -10.44 -3.06
N MET A 151 -1.64 -10.95 -1.83
CA MET A 151 -1.15 -12.29 -1.53
C MET A 151 -2.19 -13.06 -0.74
N GLN A 152 -2.57 -14.24 -1.23
CA GLN A 152 -3.43 -15.18 -0.50
C GLN A 152 -2.60 -16.36 0.00
N THR A 153 -2.68 -16.62 1.31
CA THR A 153 -2.10 -17.85 1.88
C THR A 153 -2.86 -19.08 1.40
N ALA A 154 -2.18 -20.22 1.31
CA ALA A 154 -2.87 -21.49 1.08
C ALA A 154 -3.98 -21.66 2.14
N LYS A 155 -5.18 -22.06 1.73
CA LYS A 155 -6.25 -22.40 2.68
C LYS A 155 -5.70 -23.52 3.57
N GLN A 156 -5.64 -23.29 4.88
CA GLN A 156 -5.43 -24.40 5.80
C GLN A 156 -6.60 -25.36 5.59
N SER A 157 -6.32 -26.57 5.14
CA SER A 157 -7.29 -27.65 5.16
C SER A 157 -7.68 -27.85 6.62
N SER A 158 -8.93 -27.52 6.96
CA SER A 158 -9.51 -27.93 8.23
C SER A 158 -9.52 -29.46 8.22
N SER A 159 -8.57 -30.09 8.92
CA SER A 159 -8.67 -31.48 9.27
C SER A 159 -9.83 -31.60 10.25
N THR A 160 -11.02 -31.90 9.74
CA THR A 160 -12.07 -32.51 10.54
C THR A 160 -11.58 -33.92 10.85
N ASP A 161 -10.90 -34.06 11.98
CA ASP A 161 -10.77 -35.35 12.61
C ASP A 161 -12.20 -35.81 13.00
N VAL A 162 -12.78 -36.64 12.15
CA VAL A 162 -13.89 -37.48 12.51
C VAL A 162 -13.30 -38.62 13.32
N THR A 163 -13.32 -38.49 14.63
CA THR A 163 -13.15 -39.62 15.54
C THR A 163 -14.49 -40.33 15.65
N ASP A 164 -14.55 -41.55 15.08
CA ASP A 164 -15.51 -42.57 15.41
C ASP A 164 -15.34 -43.05 16.87
#